data_d1d923839de7c7c7cea16622c7d650f0
#
_entry.id   d1d923839de7c7c7cea16622c7d650f0
#
_cell.length_a   1.000
_cell.length_b   1.000
_cell.length_c   1.000
_cell.angle_alpha   90.00
_cell.angle_beta   90.00
_cell.angle_gamma   90.00
#
_symmetry.space_group_name_H-M   'P 1'
#
loop_
_entity.id
_entity.type
_entity.pdbx_description
1 polymer ?
#
loop_
_entity_poly.entity_id
_entity_poly.type
_entity_poly.pdbx_seq_one_letter_code
_entity_poly.pdbx_strand_id
1 'polypeptide(L)'
;MTSPSKAILGGGCFWNLQERIRKQPGVMSTRVGYAGGDTPNPTYDHPEGHAESVEVVYDSEHVDFRKVLEYFFSVHDPTTKDRQGKDVGRRYHSAIFYLDGEQKRIASATIADIDGSNQWHDKIMTEVTAVEHFWEGESEHQDYLQKQS
;
A
#
# COMPACT_ATOMS: atom_id res chain seq x y z
N MET A 1 -1.04 20.43 16.55
CA MET A 1 -0.14 19.28 16.79
C MET A 1 -0.43 18.19 15.78
N THR A 2 0.56 17.37 15.46
CA THR A 2 0.37 16.22 14.58
C THR A 2 0.33 14.94 15.40
N SER A 3 -0.40 13.93 14.89
CA SER A 3 -0.48 12.61 15.52
C SER A 3 -0.12 11.57 14.47
N PRO A 4 1.18 11.25 14.35
CA PRO A 4 1.63 10.32 13.32
C PRO A 4 1.04 8.93 13.50
N SER A 5 0.51 8.36 12.44
CA SER A 5 0.02 6.98 12.37
C SER A 5 0.55 6.35 11.09
N LYS A 6 0.54 5.02 11.03
CA LYS A 6 1.14 4.30 9.90
C LYS A 6 0.13 3.42 9.18
N ALA A 7 0.29 3.33 7.86
CA ALA A 7 -0.39 2.36 7.01
C ALA A 7 0.66 1.69 6.12
N ILE A 8 0.53 0.39 5.90
CA ILE A 8 1.43 -0.35 5.00
C ILE A 8 0.58 -0.94 3.89
N LEU A 9 0.88 -0.53 2.65
CA LEU A 9 0.02 -0.78 1.50
C LEU A 9 0.85 -1.30 0.32
N GLY A 10 0.32 -2.32 -0.37
CA GLY A 10 0.90 -2.81 -1.62
C GLY A 10 -0.07 -2.60 -2.77
N GLY A 11 0.38 -2.05 -3.87
CA GLY A 11 -0.50 -1.76 -5.00
C GLY A 11 0.28 -1.56 -6.29
N GLY A 12 1.00 -2.61 -6.71
CA GLY A 12 1.82 -2.57 -7.91
C GLY A 12 3.23 -2.09 -7.63
N CYS A 13 3.87 -1.53 -8.64
CA CYS A 13 5.22 -1.00 -8.50
C CYS A 13 5.25 0.08 -7.43
N PHE A 14 6.11 -0.10 -6.42
CA PHE A 14 6.16 0.83 -5.29
C PHE A 14 6.69 2.23 -5.68
N TRP A 15 7.40 2.36 -6.78
CA TRP A 15 7.79 3.69 -7.28
C TRP A 15 6.55 4.52 -7.61
N ASN A 16 5.59 3.93 -8.31
CA ASN A 16 4.37 4.61 -8.72
C ASN A 16 3.45 4.87 -7.52
N LEU A 17 3.31 3.87 -6.66
CA LEU A 17 2.43 4.01 -5.49
C LEU A 17 2.95 5.09 -4.54
N GLN A 18 4.26 5.08 -4.26
CA GLN A 18 4.87 6.11 -3.41
C GLN A 18 4.63 7.51 -3.98
N GLU A 19 4.87 7.70 -5.28
CA GLU A 19 4.72 9.01 -5.91
C GLU A 19 3.30 9.52 -5.84
N ARG A 20 2.33 8.65 -6.04
CA ARG A 20 0.92 9.05 -6.04
C ARG A 20 0.39 9.30 -4.63
N ILE A 21 0.76 8.45 -3.67
CA ILE A 21 0.21 8.55 -2.33
C ILE A 21 0.84 9.69 -1.53
N ARG A 22 2.12 10.02 -1.78
CA ARG A 22 2.79 11.13 -1.08
C ARG A 22 2.10 12.47 -1.31
N LYS A 23 1.39 12.62 -2.41
CA LYS A 23 0.73 13.88 -2.79
C LYS A 23 -0.61 14.08 -2.10
N GLN A 24 -1.10 13.06 -1.40
CA GLN A 24 -2.42 13.15 -0.78
C GLN A 24 -2.38 13.97 0.52
N PRO A 25 -3.43 14.80 0.75
CA PRO A 25 -3.49 15.61 1.97
C PRO A 25 -3.39 14.75 3.24
N GLY A 26 -2.61 15.20 4.21
CA GLY A 26 -2.43 14.51 5.48
C GLY A 26 -1.31 13.49 5.48
N VAL A 27 -0.72 13.15 4.35
CA VAL A 27 0.42 12.25 4.27
C VAL A 27 1.68 13.03 4.63
N MET A 28 2.37 12.58 5.68
CA MET A 28 3.56 13.27 6.20
C MET A 28 4.86 12.75 5.59
N SER A 29 4.96 11.42 5.42
CA SER A 29 6.14 10.80 4.83
C SER A 29 5.81 9.42 4.28
N THR A 30 6.65 8.93 3.38
CA THR A 30 6.51 7.60 2.78
C THR A 30 7.89 6.98 2.63
N ARG A 31 7.93 5.64 2.71
CA ARG A 31 9.12 4.89 2.31
C ARG A 31 8.68 3.60 1.64
N VAL A 32 9.42 3.18 0.61
CA VAL A 32 9.12 1.93 -0.09
C VAL A 32 9.84 0.77 0.57
N GLY A 33 9.30 -0.43 0.39
CA GLY A 33 9.88 -1.63 0.96
C GLY A 33 9.11 -2.87 0.58
N TYR A 34 9.23 -3.90 1.42
CA TYR A 34 8.67 -5.23 1.14
C TYR A 34 7.95 -5.74 2.37
N ALA A 35 6.80 -6.38 2.16
CA ALA A 35 6.00 -6.91 3.27
C ALA A 35 5.16 -8.10 2.81
N GLY A 36 4.77 -8.92 3.77
CA GLY A 36 3.80 -9.98 3.55
C GLY A 36 4.38 -11.34 3.21
N GLY A 37 5.67 -11.44 2.91
CA GLY A 37 6.34 -12.72 2.65
C GLY A 37 7.03 -13.27 3.89
N ASP A 38 7.59 -14.47 3.77
CA ASP A 38 8.22 -15.16 4.89
C ASP A 38 9.76 -15.12 4.87
N THR A 39 10.34 -14.68 3.76
CA THR A 39 11.80 -14.66 3.63
C THR A 39 12.39 -13.44 4.32
N PRO A 40 13.54 -13.59 5.02
CA PRO A 40 14.21 -12.44 5.64
C PRO A 40 15.00 -11.63 4.61
N ASN A 41 15.16 -10.36 4.91
CA ASN A 41 15.99 -9.44 4.13
C ASN A 41 15.70 -9.45 2.62
N PRO A 42 14.43 -9.27 2.20
CA PRO A 42 14.12 -9.21 0.77
C PRO A 42 14.79 -8.03 0.09
N THR A 43 15.08 -8.19 -1.20
CA THR A 43 15.65 -7.13 -2.02
C THR A 43 14.83 -6.99 -3.31
N TYR A 44 15.10 -5.94 -4.07
CA TYR A 44 14.39 -5.73 -5.34
C TYR A 44 14.56 -6.92 -6.28
N ASP A 45 15.77 -7.52 -6.32
CA ASP A 45 16.04 -8.66 -7.18
C ASP A 45 15.54 -9.98 -6.59
N HIS A 46 15.37 -10.04 -5.27
CA HIS A 46 14.95 -11.25 -4.56
C HIS A 46 13.86 -10.96 -3.51
N PRO A 47 12.67 -10.59 -3.97
CA PRO A 47 11.58 -10.27 -3.03
C PRO A 47 10.79 -11.49 -2.52
N GLU A 48 11.05 -12.66 -3.00
CA GLU A 48 10.37 -13.96 -2.79
C GLU A 48 9.17 -13.91 -1.83
N GLY A 49 7.96 -13.90 -2.40
CA GLY A 49 6.72 -13.92 -1.62
C GLY A 49 6.28 -12.59 -1.03
N HIS A 50 7.17 -11.61 -0.97
CA HIS A 50 6.82 -10.29 -0.47
C HIS A 50 6.16 -9.43 -1.56
N ALA A 51 5.31 -8.48 -1.13
CA ALA A 51 4.77 -7.46 -2.03
C ALA A 51 5.64 -6.22 -1.95
N GLU A 52 5.85 -5.58 -3.09
CA GLU A 52 6.39 -4.21 -3.10
C GLU A 52 5.36 -3.33 -2.40
N SER A 53 5.80 -2.60 -1.39
CA SER A 53 4.90 -1.93 -0.47
C SER A 53 5.39 -0.53 -0.14
N VAL A 54 4.47 0.29 0.37
CA VAL A 54 4.78 1.64 0.84
C VAL A 54 4.30 1.76 2.27
N GLU A 55 5.19 2.18 3.16
CA GLU A 55 4.81 2.58 4.51
C GLU A 55 4.44 4.05 4.44
N VAL A 56 3.20 4.36 4.81
CA VAL A 56 2.67 5.72 4.77
C VAL A 56 2.54 6.21 6.21
N VAL A 57 3.20 7.32 6.53
CA VAL A 57 2.99 8.00 7.81
C VAL A 57 2.06 9.16 7.54
N TYR A 58 0.92 9.18 8.23
CA TYR A 58 -0.10 10.20 8.04
C TYR A 58 -0.46 10.86 9.37
N ASP A 59 -1.00 12.07 9.27
CA ASP A 59 -1.43 12.84 10.44
C ASP A 59 -2.86 12.47 10.77
N SER A 60 -3.06 11.69 11.84
CA SER A 60 -4.39 11.22 12.23
C SER A 60 -5.32 12.33 12.74
N GLU A 61 -4.79 13.52 13.00
CA GLU A 61 -5.62 14.69 13.31
C GLU A 61 -6.15 15.36 12.05
N HIS A 62 -5.59 15.04 10.89
CA HIS A 62 -6.00 15.61 9.60
C HIS A 62 -6.81 14.61 8.76
N VAL A 63 -6.36 13.36 8.69
CA VAL A 63 -7.05 12.29 7.96
C VAL A 63 -7.05 11.02 8.82
N ASP A 64 -8.07 10.18 8.67
CA ASP A 64 -8.11 8.90 9.36
C ASP A 64 -7.62 7.78 8.45
N PHE A 65 -7.52 6.56 9.00
CA PHE A 65 -7.06 5.39 8.25
C PHE A 65 -7.98 5.11 7.05
N ARG A 66 -9.30 5.26 7.24
CA ARG A 66 -10.27 5.09 6.16
C ARG A 66 -9.97 6.01 4.98
N LYS A 67 -9.64 7.27 5.25
CA LYS A 67 -9.34 8.24 4.19
C LYS A 67 -8.05 7.86 3.45
N VAL A 68 -7.06 7.37 4.17
CA VAL A 68 -5.82 6.87 3.54
C VAL A 68 -6.13 5.69 2.62
N LEU A 69 -7.02 4.79 3.03
CA LEU A 69 -7.44 3.68 2.17
C LEU A 69 -8.22 4.17 0.94
N GLU A 70 -9.03 5.21 1.08
CA GLU A 70 -9.73 5.79 -0.06
C GLU A 70 -8.74 6.36 -1.07
N TYR A 71 -7.66 7.00 -0.61
CA TYR A 71 -6.57 7.44 -1.48
C TYR A 71 -5.96 6.24 -2.21
N PHE A 72 -5.63 5.19 -1.45
CA PHE A 72 -5.03 3.98 -1.98
C PHE A 72 -5.89 3.38 -3.10
N PHE A 73 -7.19 3.24 -2.86
CA PHE A 73 -8.10 2.66 -3.85
C PHE A 73 -8.35 3.58 -5.06
N SER A 74 -7.95 4.83 -5.00
CA SER A 74 -8.08 5.77 -6.12
C SER A 74 -6.82 5.84 -7.00
N VAL A 75 -5.68 5.33 -6.52
CA VAL A 75 -4.40 5.50 -7.21
C VAL A 75 -3.86 4.21 -7.84
N HIS A 76 -4.57 3.09 -7.71
CA HIS A 76 -4.20 1.84 -8.36
C HIS A 76 -5.46 1.03 -8.70
N ASP A 77 -5.31 0.00 -9.51
CA ASP A 77 -6.42 -0.90 -9.83
C ASP A 77 -6.46 -2.04 -8.80
N PRO A 78 -7.44 -2.06 -7.90
CA PRO A 78 -7.50 -3.10 -6.86
C PRO A 78 -8.22 -4.37 -7.31
N THR A 79 -8.63 -4.47 -8.58
CA THR A 79 -9.45 -5.57 -9.07
C THR A 79 -8.65 -6.69 -9.73
N THR A 80 -7.34 -6.54 -9.85
CA THR A 80 -6.48 -7.55 -10.49
C THR A 80 -5.74 -8.36 -9.42
N LYS A 81 -5.60 -9.67 -9.68
CA LYS A 81 -4.88 -10.55 -8.78
C LYS A 81 -3.44 -10.68 -9.24
N ASP A 82 -2.50 -10.47 -8.33
CA ASP A 82 -1.06 -10.64 -8.55
C ASP A 82 -0.55 -9.88 -9.78
N ARG A 83 -1.14 -8.72 -10.05
CA ARG A 83 -0.62 -7.84 -11.11
C ARG A 83 -1.18 -6.43 -10.95
N GLN A 84 -0.49 -5.48 -11.56
CA GLN A 84 -0.97 -4.10 -11.65
C GLN A 84 -0.63 -3.60 -13.05
N GLY A 85 -1.68 -3.41 -13.87
CA GLY A 85 -1.47 -3.05 -15.27
C GLY A 85 -0.66 -4.10 -15.99
N LYS A 86 0.46 -3.72 -16.59
CA LYS A 86 1.37 -4.62 -17.30
C LYS A 86 2.36 -5.33 -16.38
N ASP A 87 2.47 -4.90 -15.13
CA ASP A 87 3.38 -5.50 -14.15
C ASP A 87 2.74 -6.75 -13.56
N VAL A 88 3.27 -7.92 -13.90
CA VAL A 88 2.70 -9.21 -13.51
C VAL A 88 3.59 -9.90 -12.50
N GLY A 89 2.97 -10.46 -11.45
CA GLY A 89 3.66 -11.23 -10.42
C GLY A 89 3.15 -10.92 -9.03
N ARG A 90 3.41 -11.84 -8.10
CA ARG A 90 2.97 -11.73 -6.71
C ARG A 90 3.47 -10.45 -6.05
N ARG A 91 4.65 -9.96 -6.42
CA ARG A 91 5.21 -8.73 -5.85
C ARG A 91 4.35 -7.49 -6.13
N TYR A 92 3.46 -7.57 -7.12
CA TYR A 92 2.61 -6.44 -7.52
C TYR A 92 1.17 -6.55 -7.05
N HIS A 93 0.87 -7.54 -6.17
CA HIS A 93 -0.52 -7.71 -5.75
C HIS A 93 -0.98 -6.57 -4.83
N SER A 94 -2.28 -6.28 -4.88
CA SER A 94 -2.90 -5.28 -4.03
C SER A 94 -3.09 -5.84 -2.64
N ALA A 95 -2.63 -5.11 -1.62
CA ALA A 95 -2.71 -5.58 -0.23
C ALA A 95 -2.78 -4.42 0.76
N ILE A 96 -3.50 -4.66 1.83
CA ILE A 96 -3.51 -3.80 3.01
C ILE A 96 -2.93 -4.65 4.14
N PHE A 97 -1.75 -4.26 4.63
CA PHE A 97 -1.07 -4.98 5.70
C PHE A 97 -1.44 -4.30 7.02
N TYR A 98 -2.39 -4.87 7.76
CA TYR A 98 -2.88 -4.21 8.96
C TYR A 98 -1.91 -4.39 10.14
N LEU A 99 -1.84 -3.35 10.96
CA LEU A 99 -0.96 -3.32 12.14
C LEU A 99 -1.70 -3.68 13.43
N ASP A 100 -3.04 -3.60 13.41
CA ASP A 100 -3.88 -3.95 14.55
C ASP A 100 -5.29 -4.33 14.10
N GLY A 101 -6.13 -4.77 15.04
CA GLY A 101 -7.48 -5.21 14.73
C GLY A 101 -8.39 -4.10 14.22
N GLU A 102 -8.16 -2.87 14.66
CA GLU A 102 -8.94 -1.73 14.19
C GLU A 102 -8.67 -1.45 12.71
N GLN A 103 -7.42 -1.51 12.29
CA GLN A 103 -7.07 -1.37 10.87
C GLN A 103 -7.69 -2.49 10.03
N LYS A 104 -7.67 -3.72 10.54
CA LYS A 104 -8.30 -4.86 9.86
C LYS A 104 -9.79 -4.60 9.65
N ARG A 105 -10.47 -4.15 10.70
CA ARG A 105 -11.91 -3.87 10.65
C ARG A 105 -12.22 -2.78 9.64
N ILE A 106 -11.47 -1.68 9.68
CA ILE A 106 -11.67 -0.55 8.75
C ILE A 106 -11.38 -0.96 7.32
N ALA A 107 -10.31 -1.73 7.09
CA ALA A 107 -9.97 -2.21 5.76
C ALA A 107 -11.07 -3.07 5.15
N SER A 108 -11.60 -4.02 5.92
CA SER A 108 -12.66 -4.90 5.45
C SER A 108 -13.94 -4.12 5.16
N ALA A 109 -14.30 -3.17 6.01
CA ALA A 109 -15.48 -2.34 5.80
C ALA A 109 -15.33 -1.44 4.57
N THR A 110 -14.12 -0.88 4.37
CA THR A 110 -13.86 -0.02 3.21
C THR A 110 -13.98 -0.80 1.91
N ILE A 111 -13.42 -2.02 1.86
CA ILE A 111 -13.52 -2.88 0.68
C ILE A 111 -14.98 -3.20 0.37
N ALA A 112 -15.77 -3.56 1.40
CA ALA A 112 -17.18 -3.86 1.20
C ALA A 112 -17.95 -2.66 0.64
N ASP A 113 -17.66 -1.46 1.14
CA ASP A 113 -18.31 -0.24 0.69
C ASP A 113 -17.94 0.08 -0.77
N ILE A 114 -16.69 -0.10 -1.15
CA ILE A 114 -16.22 0.18 -2.51
C ILE A 114 -16.80 -0.84 -3.49
N ASP A 115 -16.81 -2.13 -3.12
CA ASP A 115 -17.45 -3.17 -3.94
C ASP A 115 -18.93 -2.86 -4.16
N GLY A 116 -19.62 -2.39 -3.13
CA GLY A 116 -21.02 -2.07 -3.19
C GLY A 116 -21.36 -0.77 -3.94
N SER A 117 -20.37 0.09 -4.13
CA SER A 117 -20.58 1.41 -4.75
C SER A 117 -20.56 1.41 -6.27
N ASN A 118 -20.16 0.29 -6.88
CA ASN A 118 -19.94 0.19 -8.34
C ASN A 118 -18.84 1.14 -8.86
N GLN A 119 -17.93 1.57 -8.01
CA GLN A 119 -16.79 2.39 -8.40
C GLN A 119 -15.90 1.64 -9.38
N TRP A 120 -15.74 0.34 -9.18
CA TRP A 120 -14.99 -0.55 -10.06
C TRP A 120 -15.93 -1.55 -10.71
N HIS A 121 -15.64 -1.91 -11.98
CA HIS A 121 -16.44 -2.85 -12.75
C HIS A 121 -16.34 -4.27 -12.19
N ASP A 122 -15.13 -4.64 -11.74
CA ASP A 122 -14.85 -5.96 -11.20
C ASP A 122 -14.71 -5.88 -9.68
N LYS A 123 -14.76 -7.05 -9.05
CA LYS A 123 -14.65 -7.16 -7.60
C LYS A 123 -13.23 -6.77 -7.11
N ILE A 124 -13.16 -6.14 -5.96
CA ILE A 124 -11.89 -5.82 -5.29
C ILE A 124 -11.19 -7.12 -4.91
N MET A 125 -9.92 -7.24 -5.32
CA MET A 125 -9.08 -8.41 -5.05
C MET A 125 -8.00 -8.15 -4.00
N THR A 126 -8.02 -6.99 -3.38
CA THR A 126 -7.04 -6.59 -2.36
C THR A 126 -7.05 -7.56 -1.18
N GLU A 127 -5.87 -8.07 -0.82
CA GLU A 127 -5.73 -8.94 0.36
C GLU A 127 -5.59 -8.08 1.61
N VAL A 128 -6.24 -8.51 2.69
CA VAL A 128 -6.12 -7.85 4.01
C VAL A 128 -5.41 -8.84 4.92
N THR A 129 -4.16 -8.54 5.28
CA THR A 129 -3.26 -9.48 5.95
C THR A 129 -2.50 -8.77 7.05
N ALA A 130 -2.25 -9.47 8.17
CA ALA A 130 -1.40 -8.94 9.23
C ALA A 130 0.03 -8.83 8.71
N VAL A 131 0.74 -7.79 9.15
CA VAL A 131 2.16 -7.65 8.85
C VAL A 131 2.96 -7.85 10.13
N GLU A 132 3.98 -8.71 10.07
CA GLU A 132 4.89 -8.92 11.19
C GLU A 132 6.11 -8.01 11.07
N HIS A 133 6.54 -7.71 9.84
CA HIS A 133 7.71 -6.89 9.62
C HIS A 133 7.61 -6.17 8.26
N PHE A 134 7.92 -4.88 8.25
CA PHE A 134 8.08 -4.12 7.02
C PHE A 134 9.59 -4.00 6.78
N TRP A 135 10.05 -4.53 5.66
CA TRP A 135 11.46 -4.47 5.28
C TRP A 135 11.70 -3.25 4.41
N GLU A 136 12.42 -2.26 4.94
CA GLU A 136 12.68 -1.05 4.19
C GLU A 136 13.45 -1.37 2.90
N GLY A 137 13.02 -0.78 1.80
CA GLY A 137 13.66 -0.97 0.51
C GLY A 137 15.00 -0.23 0.43
N GLU A 138 15.79 -0.65 -0.56
CA GLU A 138 17.11 -0.05 -0.79
C GLU A 138 16.99 1.46 -1.03
N SER A 139 18.03 2.21 -0.65
CA SER A 139 17.99 3.67 -0.75
C SER A 139 17.79 4.16 -2.17
N GLU A 140 18.26 3.41 -3.18
CA GLU A 140 18.08 3.77 -4.59
C GLU A 140 16.62 3.75 -5.04
N HIS A 141 15.77 3.00 -4.32
CA HIS A 141 14.34 2.92 -4.64
C HIS A 141 13.50 3.91 -3.84
N GLN A 142 14.07 4.56 -2.83
CA GLN A 142 13.34 5.58 -2.09
C GLN A 142 13.23 6.85 -2.94
N ASP A 143 11.99 7.36 -3.09
CA ASP A 143 11.71 8.57 -3.86
C ASP A 143 12.19 8.47 -5.31
N TYR A 144 12.13 7.26 -5.88
CA TYR A 144 12.73 6.98 -7.18
C TYR A 144 12.21 7.91 -8.28
N LEU A 145 10.90 8.05 -8.42
CA LEU A 145 10.33 8.90 -9.48
C LEU A 145 10.60 10.38 -9.23
N GLN A 146 10.65 10.80 -7.95
CA GLN A 146 10.98 12.17 -7.61
C GLN A 146 12.42 12.51 -8.02
N LYS A 147 13.34 11.56 -7.84
CA LYS A 147 14.75 11.73 -8.20
C LYS A 147 14.97 11.73 -9.72
N GLN A 148 14.03 11.20 -10.50
CA GLN A 148 14.11 11.14 -11.96
C GLN A 148 13.62 12.41 -12.64
N SER A 149 12.96 13.29 -11.92
CA SER A 149 12.41 14.53 -12.49
C SER A 149 13.39 15.68 -12.48
#